data_9ea9bb74105412b12c70e284e8728850
#
_entry.id   9ea9bb74105412b12c70e284e8728850
#
_cell.length_a   1.000
_cell.length_b   1.000
_cell.length_c   1.000
_cell.angle_alpha   90.00
_cell.angle_beta   90.00
_cell.angle_gamma   90.00
#
_symmetry.space_group_name_H-M   'P 1'
#
loop_
_entity.id
_entity.type
_entity.pdbx_description
1 polymer ?
#
loop_
_entity_poly.entity_id
_entity_poly.type
_entity_poly.pdbx_seq_one_letter_code
_entity_poly.pdbx_strand_id
1 'polypeptide(L)'
;MELWFSEFHTPDVKHSLRVDRHLYSKKSDYQQIDIYDTPEFGKVLTLDGNVMLTERDEFIYDEMITHVPMAVHPNVQDVLVIGAGDGGVIRELVQYSDLQHIDMVEVDPLVVEVCKKYLPKTACRLEDPRLTIHYEDGLKFIRSRQEEYDLIIVDSTDPFGPGEGLFTREFYGNCYKALKEDGILINQHESPFYPGDAAACQRAHKNIVESFPISKVYQAHIPTYPSGHWLFGFASKKYHPLKDLDETRWNMRGIPCRYYTTTLHKGAFYIPAYVEELLKHVEKEY
;
A
#
# COMPACT_ATOMS: atom_id res chain seq x y z
N MET A 1 -27.48 14.70 -19.65
CA MET A 1 -26.91 13.34 -19.71
C MET A 1 -26.04 13.19 -18.48
N GLU A 2 -26.23 12.15 -17.69
CA GLU A 2 -25.36 11.88 -16.54
C GLU A 2 -24.20 10.99 -17.02
N LEU A 3 -22.98 11.32 -16.59
CA LEU A 3 -21.79 10.51 -16.85
C LEU A 3 -21.46 9.70 -15.61
N TRP A 4 -21.22 8.40 -15.79
CA TRP A 4 -20.85 7.48 -14.75
C TRP A 4 -19.57 6.73 -15.15
N PHE A 5 -18.57 6.74 -14.27
CA PHE A 5 -17.48 5.78 -14.32
C PHE A 5 -17.96 4.48 -13.68
N SER A 6 -17.57 3.35 -14.23
CA SER A 6 -17.89 2.03 -13.66
C SER A 6 -16.65 1.14 -13.68
N GLU A 7 -16.24 0.73 -12.52
CA GLU A 7 -15.28 -0.35 -12.33
C GLU A 7 -16.01 -1.69 -12.34
N PHE A 8 -15.59 -2.58 -13.23
CA PHE A 8 -16.12 -3.94 -13.31
C PHE A 8 -15.22 -4.88 -12.51
N HIS A 9 -15.52 -5.00 -11.22
CA HIS A 9 -14.72 -5.78 -10.30
C HIS A 9 -14.82 -7.30 -10.56
N THR A 10 -16.03 -7.78 -10.85
CA THR A 10 -16.28 -9.13 -11.34
C THR A 10 -17.25 -9.08 -12.51
N PRO A 11 -17.47 -10.20 -13.27
CA PRO A 11 -18.49 -10.23 -14.31
C PRO A 11 -19.89 -9.80 -13.85
N ASP A 12 -20.18 -9.99 -12.55
CA ASP A 12 -21.51 -9.76 -11.98
C ASP A 12 -21.56 -8.58 -10.97
N VAL A 13 -20.41 -7.94 -10.68
CA VAL A 13 -20.31 -6.82 -9.73
C VAL A 13 -19.59 -5.64 -10.35
N LYS A 14 -20.20 -4.48 -10.27
CA LYS A 14 -19.57 -3.22 -10.63
C LYS A 14 -19.80 -2.16 -9.56
N HIS A 15 -18.79 -1.33 -9.36
CA HIS A 15 -18.89 -0.08 -8.61
C HIS A 15 -19.00 1.10 -9.57
N SER A 16 -19.88 2.05 -9.30
CA SER A 16 -20.05 3.18 -10.19
C SER A 16 -20.07 4.48 -9.41
N LEU A 17 -19.31 5.45 -9.92
CA LEU A 17 -19.24 6.81 -9.39
C LEU A 17 -19.79 7.78 -10.43
N ARG A 18 -20.63 8.73 -10.00
CA ARG A 18 -21.06 9.81 -10.89
C ARG A 18 -19.87 10.73 -11.16
N VAL A 19 -19.68 11.06 -12.43
CA VAL A 19 -18.57 11.88 -12.91
C VAL A 19 -19.10 13.20 -13.45
N ASP A 20 -18.54 14.31 -13.02
CA ASP A 20 -18.83 15.62 -13.59
C ASP A 20 -17.96 15.88 -14.82
N ARG A 21 -16.68 15.46 -14.79
CA ARG A 21 -15.74 15.65 -15.91
C ARG A 21 -14.70 14.54 -15.96
N HIS A 22 -14.34 14.11 -17.16
CA HIS A 22 -13.15 13.32 -17.44
C HIS A 22 -11.99 14.28 -17.70
N LEU A 23 -11.05 14.39 -16.76
CA LEU A 23 -10.00 15.41 -16.76
C LEU A 23 -8.77 15.00 -17.56
N TYR A 24 -8.46 13.70 -17.55
CA TYR A 24 -7.28 13.15 -18.20
C TYR A 24 -7.51 11.70 -18.60
N SER A 25 -6.96 11.32 -19.75
CA SER A 25 -6.97 9.94 -20.25
C SER A 25 -5.77 9.74 -21.16
N LYS A 26 -4.90 8.80 -20.81
CA LYS A 26 -3.77 8.41 -21.65
C LYS A 26 -3.30 6.99 -21.32
N LYS A 27 -2.98 6.24 -22.35
CA LYS A 27 -2.29 4.97 -22.21
C LYS A 27 -0.78 5.21 -22.20
N SER A 28 -0.11 4.75 -21.15
CA SER A 28 1.35 4.64 -21.08
C SER A 28 1.84 3.34 -21.74
N ASP A 29 3.13 3.06 -21.63
CA ASP A 29 3.67 1.76 -22.05
C ASP A 29 3.23 0.61 -21.11
N TYR A 30 2.67 0.94 -19.95
CA TYR A 30 2.32 0.00 -18.90
C TYR A 30 0.81 -0.18 -18.72
N GLN A 31 0.04 0.93 -18.73
CA GLN A 31 -1.37 0.92 -18.34
C GLN A 31 -2.14 2.12 -18.87
N GLN A 32 -3.47 2.04 -18.80
CA GLN A 32 -4.36 3.17 -19.06
C GLN A 32 -4.51 4.00 -17.79
N ILE A 33 -4.26 5.31 -17.86
CA ILE A 33 -4.35 6.25 -16.73
C ILE A 33 -5.49 7.22 -16.99
N ASP A 34 -6.46 7.28 -16.09
CA ASP A 34 -7.57 8.22 -16.17
C ASP A 34 -7.74 9.01 -14.87
N ILE A 35 -8.11 10.28 -15.00
CA ILE A 35 -8.48 11.14 -13.88
C ILE A 35 -9.90 11.64 -14.11
N TYR A 36 -10.76 11.38 -13.16
CA TYR A 36 -12.14 11.86 -13.14
C TYR A 36 -12.34 12.89 -12.03
N ASP A 37 -13.20 13.88 -12.29
CA ASP A 37 -13.71 14.83 -11.30
C ASP A 37 -15.11 14.36 -10.88
N THR A 38 -15.31 14.10 -9.62
CA THR A 38 -16.55 13.56 -9.09
C THR A 38 -17.12 14.48 -8.01
N PRO A 39 -18.46 14.63 -7.90
CA PRO A 39 -19.05 15.52 -6.91
C PRO A 39 -18.92 15.02 -5.47
N GLU A 40 -18.82 13.69 -5.28
CA GLU A 40 -18.81 13.08 -3.94
C GLU A 40 -17.41 12.79 -3.43
N PHE A 41 -16.50 12.35 -4.31
CA PHE A 41 -15.17 11.85 -3.91
C PHE A 41 -14.02 12.77 -4.33
N GLY A 42 -14.31 13.92 -4.95
CA GLY A 42 -13.29 14.77 -5.55
C GLY A 42 -12.67 14.11 -6.77
N LYS A 43 -11.37 14.28 -6.96
CA LYS A 43 -10.69 13.61 -8.06
C LYS A 43 -10.44 12.15 -7.75
N VAL A 44 -10.59 11.33 -8.78
CA VAL A 44 -10.40 9.87 -8.75
C VAL A 44 -9.34 9.51 -9.77
N LEU A 45 -8.31 8.79 -9.34
CA LEU A 45 -7.33 8.13 -10.19
C LEU A 45 -7.78 6.71 -10.46
N THR A 46 -7.78 6.33 -11.74
CA THR A 46 -7.95 4.93 -12.12
C THR A 46 -6.80 4.45 -13.00
N LEU A 47 -6.39 3.20 -12.79
CA LEU A 47 -5.40 2.51 -13.62
C LEU A 47 -6.08 1.27 -14.21
N ASP A 48 -6.04 1.13 -15.55
CA ASP A 48 -6.74 0.08 -16.31
C ASP A 48 -8.22 -0.09 -15.93
N GLY A 49 -8.87 1.02 -15.51
CA GLY A 49 -10.28 1.04 -15.12
C GLY A 49 -10.56 0.62 -13.67
N ASN A 50 -9.55 0.37 -12.85
CA ASN A 50 -9.67 0.11 -11.42
C ASN A 50 -9.41 1.38 -10.62
N VAL A 51 -10.21 1.64 -9.58
CA VAL A 51 -10.01 2.80 -8.69
C VAL A 51 -8.78 2.58 -7.83
N MET A 52 -7.78 3.46 -7.99
CA MET A 52 -6.58 3.43 -7.15
C MET A 52 -6.74 4.31 -5.91
N LEU A 53 -7.28 5.51 -6.07
CA LEU A 53 -7.55 6.43 -4.97
C LEU A 53 -8.62 7.46 -5.33
N THR A 54 -9.18 8.07 -4.29
CA THR A 54 -9.99 9.29 -4.39
C THR A 54 -9.48 10.34 -3.40
N GLU A 55 -9.63 11.63 -3.70
CA GLU A 55 -9.25 12.71 -2.76
C GLU A 55 -9.98 12.64 -1.42
N ARG A 56 -11.09 11.90 -1.35
CA ARG A 56 -11.91 11.81 -0.13
C ARG A 56 -11.42 10.77 0.86
N ASP A 57 -10.92 9.63 0.41
CA ASP A 57 -10.62 8.49 1.29
C ASP A 57 -9.20 7.91 1.18
N GLU A 58 -8.32 8.45 0.30
CA GLU A 58 -6.95 7.97 0.12
C GLU A 58 -6.15 7.90 1.42
N PHE A 59 -6.39 8.83 2.33
CA PHE A 59 -5.69 8.89 3.61
C PHE A 59 -5.86 7.63 4.47
N ILE A 60 -6.94 6.89 4.28
CA ILE A 60 -7.19 5.65 5.02
C ILE A 60 -6.12 4.61 4.69
N TYR A 61 -5.86 4.44 3.40
CA TYR A 61 -4.86 3.52 2.90
C TYR A 61 -3.45 4.01 3.28
N ASP A 62 -3.13 5.25 2.95
CA ASP A 62 -1.80 5.83 3.13
C ASP A 62 -1.35 5.84 4.59
N GLU A 63 -2.26 6.23 5.49
CA GLU A 63 -1.98 6.22 6.93
C GLU A 63 -1.78 4.79 7.47
N MET A 64 -2.59 3.82 7.04
CA MET A 64 -2.50 2.46 7.55
C MET A 64 -1.26 1.72 7.04
N ILE A 65 -0.90 1.86 5.78
CA ILE A 65 0.29 1.20 5.23
C ILE A 65 1.58 1.82 5.78
N THR A 66 1.56 3.12 6.12
CA THR A 66 2.73 3.85 6.61
C THR A 66 2.85 3.80 8.13
N HIS A 67 1.80 4.16 8.87
CA HIS A 67 1.95 4.41 10.32
C HIS A 67 1.99 3.12 11.14
N VAL A 68 1.40 2.03 10.66
CA VAL A 68 1.45 0.74 11.36
C VAL A 68 2.90 0.28 11.59
N PRO A 69 3.77 0.14 10.58
CA PRO A 69 5.17 -0.24 10.80
C PRO A 69 5.97 0.82 11.57
N MET A 70 5.73 2.10 11.30
CA MET A 70 6.44 3.21 11.95
C MET A 70 6.16 3.32 13.45
N ALA A 71 5.00 2.87 13.91
CA ALA A 71 4.68 2.81 15.33
C ALA A 71 5.35 1.62 16.06
N VAL A 72 5.75 0.60 15.31
CA VAL A 72 6.37 -0.64 15.83
C VAL A 72 7.89 -0.57 15.80
N HIS A 73 8.48 -0.26 14.65
CA HIS A 73 9.94 -0.20 14.53
C HIS A 73 10.51 0.99 15.30
N PRO A 74 11.50 0.78 16.20
CA PRO A 74 11.98 1.85 17.08
C PRO A 74 12.73 2.98 16.36
N ASN A 75 13.41 2.68 15.27
CA ASN A 75 14.28 3.62 14.57
C ASN A 75 14.32 3.30 13.07
N VAL A 76 13.42 3.90 12.29
CA VAL A 76 13.41 3.80 10.84
C VAL A 76 14.15 4.99 10.25
N GLN A 77 15.20 4.75 9.48
CA GLN A 77 16.00 5.77 8.82
C GLN A 77 15.99 5.61 7.29
N ASP A 78 16.03 4.38 6.80
CA ASP A 78 16.10 4.07 5.37
C ASP A 78 14.87 3.26 4.96
N VAL A 79 14.10 3.80 4.02
CA VAL A 79 12.83 3.21 3.56
C VAL A 79 12.88 2.97 2.06
N LEU A 80 12.43 1.79 1.64
CA LEU A 80 12.10 1.52 0.25
C LEU A 80 10.59 1.48 0.09
N VAL A 81 10.08 2.20 -0.91
CA VAL A 81 8.68 2.14 -1.35
C VAL A 81 8.65 1.62 -2.78
N ILE A 82 7.94 0.52 -3.02
CA ILE A 82 7.76 -0.03 -4.37
C ILE A 82 6.34 0.27 -4.80
N GLY A 83 6.20 1.05 -5.88
CA GLY A 83 4.95 1.67 -6.30
C GLY A 83 4.77 3.06 -5.69
N ALA A 84 3.56 3.38 -5.26
CA ALA A 84 3.19 4.67 -4.64
C ALA A 84 3.38 5.90 -5.55
N GLY A 85 3.22 5.74 -6.87
CA GLY A 85 3.40 6.81 -7.84
C GLY A 85 2.49 8.02 -7.65
N ASP A 86 1.39 7.89 -6.89
CA ASP A 86 0.52 8.99 -6.50
C ASP A 86 1.12 9.91 -5.40
N GLY A 87 2.06 9.40 -4.59
CA GLY A 87 2.79 10.14 -3.57
C GLY A 87 2.14 10.16 -2.18
N GLY A 88 1.04 9.46 -1.95
CA GLY A 88 0.35 9.44 -0.67
C GLY A 88 1.20 8.83 0.45
N VAL A 89 1.79 7.66 0.21
CA VAL A 89 2.73 7.01 1.14
C VAL A 89 3.94 7.91 1.43
N ILE A 90 4.47 8.59 0.41
CA ILE A 90 5.60 9.53 0.59
C ILE A 90 5.18 10.71 1.47
N ARG A 91 3.97 11.25 1.27
CA ARG A 91 3.43 12.32 2.11
C ARG A 91 3.40 11.93 3.58
N GLU A 92 3.00 10.70 3.88
CA GLU A 92 2.95 10.21 5.26
C GLU A 92 4.36 9.94 5.83
N LEU A 93 5.26 9.34 5.07
CA LEU A 93 6.63 9.06 5.49
C LEU A 93 7.43 10.31 5.85
N VAL A 94 7.34 11.37 5.05
CA VAL A 94 8.17 12.58 5.27
C VAL A 94 7.79 13.37 6.51
N GLN A 95 6.69 13.05 7.18
CA GLN A 95 6.32 13.60 8.48
C GLN A 95 7.25 13.11 9.61
N TYR A 96 7.97 12.02 9.38
CA TYR A 96 8.94 11.49 10.34
C TYR A 96 10.30 12.16 10.14
N SER A 97 10.71 12.98 11.12
CA SER A 97 11.97 13.73 11.07
C SER A 97 13.22 12.84 11.15
N ASP A 98 13.06 11.63 11.68
CA ASP A 98 14.16 10.68 11.85
C ASP A 98 14.53 9.98 10.54
N LEU A 99 13.65 9.99 9.52
CA LEU A 99 13.93 9.44 8.21
C LEU A 99 15.05 10.22 7.50
N GLN A 100 16.00 9.47 6.97
CA GLN A 100 17.16 10.02 6.24
C GLN A 100 17.04 9.80 4.74
N HIS A 101 16.63 8.60 4.31
CA HIS A 101 16.51 8.25 2.91
C HIS A 101 15.21 7.52 2.61
N ILE A 102 14.62 7.85 1.48
CA ILE A 102 13.47 7.18 0.92
C ILE A 102 13.78 6.89 -0.54
N ASP A 103 13.91 5.63 -0.90
CA ASP A 103 13.91 5.20 -2.30
C ASP A 103 12.48 4.85 -2.70
N MET A 104 11.95 5.47 -3.74
CA MET A 104 10.66 5.11 -4.34
C MET A 104 10.92 4.53 -5.73
N VAL A 105 10.43 3.34 -5.98
CA VAL A 105 10.60 2.63 -7.25
C VAL A 105 9.25 2.53 -7.94
N GLU A 106 9.04 3.33 -8.97
CA GLU A 106 7.81 3.37 -9.75
C GLU A 106 8.11 3.01 -11.21
N VAL A 107 7.36 2.04 -11.74
CA VAL A 107 7.60 1.55 -13.10
C VAL A 107 7.08 2.52 -14.17
N ASP A 108 6.03 3.27 -13.85
CA ASP A 108 5.37 4.18 -14.79
C ASP A 108 5.57 5.65 -14.43
N PRO A 109 6.55 6.35 -15.05
CA PRO A 109 6.79 7.77 -14.79
C PRO A 109 5.56 8.66 -15.03
N LEU A 110 4.66 8.21 -15.94
CA LEU A 110 3.47 8.99 -16.28
C LEU A 110 2.47 9.07 -15.13
N VAL A 111 2.40 8.05 -14.26
CA VAL A 111 1.57 8.09 -13.04
C VAL A 111 2.02 9.24 -12.14
N VAL A 112 3.33 9.34 -11.87
CA VAL A 112 3.91 10.41 -11.04
C VAL A 112 3.63 11.79 -11.63
N GLU A 113 3.82 11.96 -12.94
CA GLU A 113 3.57 13.21 -13.65
C GLU A 113 2.10 13.63 -13.53
N VAL A 114 1.18 12.71 -13.79
CA VAL A 114 -0.26 12.93 -13.74
C VAL A 114 -0.72 13.27 -12.32
N CYS A 115 -0.22 12.54 -11.32
CA CYS A 115 -0.57 12.79 -9.92
C CYS A 115 -0.06 14.14 -9.42
N LYS A 116 1.17 14.53 -9.75
CA LYS A 116 1.67 15.90 -9.47
C LYS A 116 0.76 16.98 -10.03
N LYS A 117 0.21 16.76 -11.22
CA LYS A 117 -0.64 17.75 -11.90
C LYS A 117 -2.08 17.77 -11.38
N TYR A 118 -2.69 16.62 -11.20
CA TYR A 118 -4.12 16.50 -10.94
C TYR A 118 -4.47 16.22 -9.48
N LEU A 119 -3.56 15.62 -8.72
CA LEU A 119 -3.71 15.25 -7.31
C LEU A 119 -2.64 15.93 -6.42
N PRO A 120 -2.49 17.27 -6.51
CA PRO A 120 -1.38 17.98 -5.85
C PRO A 120 -1.40 17.89 -4.34
N LYS A 121 -2.51 17.52 -3.70
CA LYS A 121 -2.59 17.32 -2.25
C LYS A 121 -1.96 15.98 -1.82
N THR A 122 -2.15 14.95 -2.61
CA THR A 122 -1.55 13.62 -2.41
C THR A 122 -0.08 13.66 -2.77
N ALA A 123 0.25 14.17 -3.96
CA ALA A 123 1.60 14.22 -4.53
C ALA A 123 2.49 15.36 -3.97
N CYS A 124 2.06 16.07 -2.91
CA CYS A 124 2.70 17.31 -2.44
C CYS A 124 4.14 17.14 -1.91
N ARG A 125 4.60 15.93 -1.68
CA ARG A 125 5.91 15.64 -1.11
C ARG A 125 6.85 14.85 -2.04
N LEU A 126 6.50 14.69 -3.29
CA LEU A 126 7.34 14.02 -4.28
C LEU A 126 8.63 14.80 -4.68
N GLU A 127 8.88 15.93 -4.03
CA GLU A 127 10.11 16.73 -4.17
C GLU A 127 10.86 16.90 -2.84
N ASP A 128 10.54 16.07 -1.83
CA ASP A 128 11.26 16.08 -0.55
C ASP A 128 12.73 15.71 -0.78
N PRO A 129 13.70 16.44 -0.20
CA PRO A 129 15.13 16.21 -0.44
C PRO A 129 15.64 14.85 0.03
N ARG A 130 14.90 14.12 0.85
CA ARG A 130 15.23 12.76 1.29
C ARG A 130 14.76 11.69 0.32
N LEU A 131 13.90 12.06 -0.65
CA LEU A 131 13.31 11.13 -1.63
C LEU A 131 14.18 11.03 -2.88
N THR A 132 14.46 9.80 -3.28
CA THR A 132 14.97 9.46 -4.61
C THR A 132 13.94 8.61 -5.35
N ILE A 133 13.51 9.05 -6.52
CA ILE A 133 12.57 8.30 -7.38
C ILE A 133 13.36 7.54 -8.44
N HIS A 134 13.19 6.23 -8.49
CA HIS A 134 13.74 5.33 -9.50
C HIS A 134 12.62 4.88 -10.44
N TYR A 135 12.76 5.20 -11.73
CA TYR A 135 11.79 4.76 -12.73
C TYR A 135 12.24 3.42 -13.33
N GLU A 136 11.94 2.34 -12.64
CA GLU A 136 12.31 0.99 -13.05
C GLU A 136 11.43 -0.09 -12.42
N ASP A 137 11.63 -1.34 -12.82
CA ASP A 137 10.92 -2.50 -12.30
C ASP A 137 11.37 -2.81 -10.86
N GLY A 138 10.44 -2.78 -9.91
CA GLY A 138 10.69 -3.05 -8.49
C GLY A 138 11.29 -4.43 -8.20
N LEU A 139 10.93 -5.46 -8.97
CA LEU A 139 11.54 -6.79 -8.85
C LEU A 139 13.02 -6.79 -9.26
N LYS A 140 13.39 -6.03 -10.28
CA LYS A 140 14.79 -5.89 -10.69
C LYS A 140 15.58 -5.07 -9.67
N PHE A 141 14.99 -3.97 -9.20
CA PHE A 141 15.62 -3.10 -8.22
C PHE A 141 16.00 -3.84 -6.94
N ILE A 142 15.07 -4.60 -6.36
CA ILE A 142 15.25 -5.28 -5.06
C ILE A 142 16.31 -6.40 -5.12
N ARG A 143 16.53 -7.04 -6.27
CA ARG A 143 17.45 -8.17 -6.40
C ARG A 143 18.90 -7.86 -6.01
N SER A 144 19.34 -6.61 -6.18
CA SER A 144 20.71 -6.18 -5.89
C SER A 144 20.91 -5.62 -4.49
N ARG A 145 19.85 -5.48 -3.69
CA ARG A 145 19.88 -4.83 -2.37
C ARG A 145 20.13 -5.84 -1.26
N GLN A 146 20.95 -5.46 -0.28
CA GLN A 146 21.28 -6.30 0.88
C GLN A 146 21.44 -5.44 2.13
N GLU A 147 20.61 -5.66 3.15
CA GLU A 147 20.68 -5.00 4.46
C GLU A 147 20.71 -3.46 4.39
N GLU A 148 19.97 -2.89 3.45
CA GLU A 148 19.95 -1.45 3.20
C GLU A 148 18.78 -0.74 3.90
N TYR A 149 17.63 -1.41 4.09
CA TYR A 149 16.40 -0.77 4.51
C TYR A 149 15.91 -1.23 5.89
N ASP A 150 15.41 -0.29 6.68
CA ASP A 150 14.70 -0.56 7.92
C ASP A 150 13.24 -0.94 7.67
N LEU A 151 12.67 -0.36 6.61
CA LEU A 151 11.28 -0.58 6.20
C LEU A 151 11.18 -0.71 4.67
N ILE A 152 10.43 -1.70 4.23
CA ILE A 152 10.00 -1.83 2.83
C ILE A 152 8.48 -1.76 2.81
N ILE A 153 7.93 -0.85 2.01
CA ILE A 153 6.50 -0.74 1.73
C ILE A 153 6.28 -1.13 0.27
N VAL A 154 5.41 -2.11 0.04
CA VAL A 154 4.98 -2.53 -1.29
C VAL A 154 3.56 -2.03 -1.51
N ASP A 155 3.48 -0.90 -2.19
CA ASP A 155 2.25 -0.22 -2.56
C ASP A 155 2.09 -0.32 -4.08
N SER A 156 1.82 -1.53 -4.53
CA SER A 156 1.67 -1.86 -5.95
C SER A 156 0.21 -2.01 -6.34
N THR A 157 -0.05 -1.95 -7.64
CA THR A 157 -1.34 -2.40 -8.21
C THR A 157 -1.57 -3.88 -7.89
N ASP A 158 -2.79 -4.34 -8.15
CA ASP A 158 -3.24 -5.70 -7.91
C ASP A 158 -2.27 -6.77 -8.44
N PRO A 159 -2.32 -8.04 -7.94
CA PRO A 159 -1.43 -9.12 -8.34
C PRO A 159 -1.71 -9.65 -9.77
N PHE A 160 -2.07 -8.75 -10.66
CA PHE A 160 -2.33 -8.97 -12.09
C PHE A 160 -1.53 -7.96 -12.93
N GLY A 161 -1.17 -8.34 -14.16
CA GLY A 161 -0.46 -7.46 -15.08
C GLY A 161 0.93 -7.05 -14.57
N PRO A 162 1.29 -5.75 -14.58
CA PRO A 162 2.65 -5.28 -14.20
C PRO A 162 3.05 -5.63 -12.77
N GLY A 163 2.09 -5.73 -11.84
CA GLY A 163 2.32 -6.02 -10.42
C GLY A 163 2.54 -7.50 -10.08
N GLU A 164 2.21 -8.44 -10.97
CA GLU A 164 2.20 -9.89 -10.65
C GLU A 164 3.52 -10.40 -10.05
N GLY A 165 4.66 -9.89 -10.54
CA GLY A 165 6.00 -10.28 -10.07
C GLY A 165 6.26 -9.93 -8.61
N LEU A 166 5.58 -8.94 -8.05
CA LEU A 166 5.75 -8.43 -6.68
C LEU A 166 5.05 -9.28 -5.61
N PHE A 167 4.39 -10.37 -5.99
CA PHE A 167 3.69 -11.27 -5.07
C PHE A 167 4.32 -12.67 -5.01
N THR A 168 5.49 -12.83 -5.64
CA THR A 168 6.19 -14.11 -5.72
C THR A 168 7.05 -14.38 -4.48
N ARG A 169 7.32 -15.67 -4.21
CA ARG A 169 8.27 -16.07 -3.17
C ARG A 169 9.67 -15.51 -3.41
N GLU A 170 10.10 -15.42 -4.67
CA GLU A 170 11.40 -14.82 -5.03
C GLU A 170 11.45 -13.35 -4.58
N PHE A 171 10.40 -12.59 -4.86
CA PHE A 171 10.32 -11.19 -4.49
C PHE A 171 10.40 -11.00 -2.96
N TYR A 172 9.59 -11.71 -2.18
CA TYR A 172 9.64 -11.61 -0.72
C TYR A 172 10.96 -12.09 -0.12
N GLY A 173 11.59 -13.11 -0.73
CA GLY A 173 12.95 -13.53 -0.37
C GLY A 173 14.01 -12.46 -0.64
N ASN A 174 13.87 -11.69 -1.71
CA ASN A 174 14.75 -10.56 -2.01
C ASN A 174 14.47 -9.37 -1.08
N CYS A 175 13.20 -9.08 -0.76
CA CYS A 175 12.84 -8.09 0.26
C CYS A 175 13.46 -8.46 1.63
N TYR A 176 13.39 -9.74 2.02
CA TYR A 176 14.02 -10.20 3.24
C TYR A 176 15.53 -9.91 3.27
N LYS A 177 16.26 -10.15 2.16
CA LYS A 177 17.70 -9.85 2.07
C LYS A 177 18.00 -8.36 2.08
N ALA A 178 17.15 -7.54 1.44
CA ALA A 178 17.32 -6.10 1.35
C ALA A 178 17.04 -5.40 2.69
N LEU A 179 16.21 -5.98 3.54
CA LEU A 179 15.95 -5.49 4.90
C LEU A 179 17.15 -5.71 5.82
N LYS A 180 17.46 -4.72 6.66
CA LYS A 180 18.38 -4.83 7.78
C LYS A 180 17.94 -5.94 8.76
N GLU A 181 18.77 -6.24 9.76
CA GLU A 181 18.59 -7.37 10.69
C GLU A 181 17.24 -7.34 11.42
N ASP A 182 16.67 -6.18 11.66
CA ASP A 182 15.40 -5.99 12.38
C ASP A 182 14.30 -5.33 11.53
N GLY A 183 14.47 -5.33 10.21
CA GLY A 183 13.58 -4.65 9.28
C GLY A 183 12.17 -5.23 9.19
N ILE A 184 11.26 -4.38 8.73
CA ILE A 184 9.84 -4.67 8.53
C ILE A 184 9.47 -4.51 7.05
N LEU A 185 8.60 -5.39 6.55
CA LEU A 185 7.95 -5.27 5.25
C LEU A 185 6.44 -5.13 5.46
N ILE A 186 5.84 -4.19 4.75
CA ILE A 186 4.40 -4.05 4.62
C ILE A 186 4.03 -4.16 3.15
N ASN A 187 2.93 -4.83 2.85
CA ASN A 187 2.36 -4.83 1.51
C ASN A 187 0.84 -4.77 1.54
N GLN A 188 0.25 -4.29 0.48
CA GLN A 188 -1.18 -4.41 0.26
C GLN A 188 -1.53 -5.89 -0.01
N HIS A 189 -2.70 -6.36 0.47
CA HIS A 189 -3.08 -7.78 0.46
C HIS A 189 -4.40 -8.06 -0.25
N GLU A 190 -5.03 -7.10 -0.88
CA GLU A 190 -6.33 -7.20 -1.51
C GLU A 190 -7.53 -7.31 -0.55
N SER A 191 -8.71 -7.36 -1.14
CA SER A 191 -9.95 -7.66 -0.44
C SER A 191 -10.03 -9.15 -0.09
N PRO A 192 -10.41 -9.53 1.14
CA PRO A 192 -10.65 -10.92 1.47
C PRO A 192 -12.05 -11.41 1.07
N PHE A 193 -12.89 -10.57 0.47
CA PHE A 193 -14.32 -10.84 0.31
C PHE A 193 -14.64 -11.54 -1.02
N TYR A 194 -14.12 -11.04 -2.11
CA TYR A 194 -14.38 -11.65 -3.43
C TYR A 194 -13.46 -12.85 -3.65
N PRO A 195 -13.97 -13.97 -4.23
CA PRO A 195 -13.20 -15.21 -4.34
C PRO A 195 -11.87 -15.09 -5.08
N GLY A 196 -11.79 -14.23 -6.11
CA GLY A 196 -10.56 -13.99 -6.87
C GLY A 196 -9.50 -13.31 -6.02
N ASP A 197 -9.88 -12.22 -5.35
CA ASP A 197 -9.01 -11.42 -4.50
C ASP A 197 -8.60 -12.20 -3.25
N ALA A 198 -9.54 -12.92 -2.63
CA ALA A 198 -9.26 -13.78 -1.49
C ALA A 198 -8.22 -14.86 -1.81
N ALA A 199 -8.31 -15.46 -3.00
CA ALA A 199 -7.31 -16.43 -3.44
C ALA A 199 -5.94 -15.78 -3.72
N ALA A 200 -5.90 -14.55 -4.24
CA ALA A 200 -4.68 -13.80 -4.45
C ALA A 200 -4.04 -13.41 -3.11
N CYS A 201 -4.84 -12.89 -2.17
CA CYS A 201 -4.44 -12.59 -0.79
C CYS A 201 -3.82 -13.82 -0.12
N GLN A 202 -4.47 -14.98 -0.17
CA GLN A 202 -3.97 -16.21 0.43
C GLN A 202 -2.62 -16.64 -0.17
N ARG A 203 -2.45 -16.54 -1.50
CA ARG A 203 -1.18 -16.88 -2.17
C ARG A 203 -0.05 -15.92 -1.76
N ALA A 204 -0.32 -14.62 -1.74
CA ALA A 204 0.66 -13.62 -1.35
C ALA A 204 1.08 -13.82 0.12
N HIS A 205 0.11 -14.00 1.01
CA HIS A 205 0.37 -14.21 2.43
C HIS A 205 1.17 -15.49 2.69
N LYS A 206 0.89 -16.58 1.99
CA LYS A 206 1.68 -17.82 2.04
C LYS A 206 3.16 -17.56 1.73
N ASN A 207 3.44 -16.82 0.66
CA ASN A 207 4.81 -16.51 0.26
C ASN A 207 5.54 -15.66 1.31
N ILE A 208 4.83 -14.76 1.98
CA ILE A 208 5.36 -13.95 3.10
C ILE A 208 5.67 -14.84 4.31
N VAL A 209 4.72 -15.66 4.73
CA VAL A 209 4.87 -16.59 5.86
C VAL A 209 6.07 -17.53 5.68
N GLU A 210 6.30 -18.00 4.45
CA GLU A 210 7.46 -18.81 4.11
C GLU A 210 8.79 -18.05 4.15
N SER A 211 8.76 -16.71 3.99
CA SER A 211 9.95 -15.86 3.89
C SER A 211 10.35 -15.19 5.20
N PHE A 212 9.40 -14.90 6.09
CA PHE A 212 9.63 -14.12 7.31
C PHE A 212 9.33 -14.92 8.58
N PRO A 213 10.09 -14.68 9.68
CA PRO A 213 9.82 -15.32 10.97
C PRO A 213 8.53 -14.82 11.65
N ILE A 214 8.16 -13.56 11.44
CA ILE A 214 6.94 -12.96 11.97
C ILE A 214 6.12 -12.45 10.79
N SER A 215 4.86 -12.89 10.71
CA SER A 215 3.89 -12.42 9.72
C SER A 215 2.53 -12.28 10.37
N LYS A 216 1.82 -11.21 10.06
CA LYS A 216 0.46 -10.92 10.51
C LYS A 216 -0.31 -10.18 9.42
N VAL A 217 -1.62 -10.27 9.48
CA VAL A 217 -2.51 -9.52 8.60
C VAL A 217 -3.28 -8.50 9.44
N TYR A 218 -3.46 -7.31 8.91
CA TYR A 218 -4.33 -6.29 9.49
C TYR A 218 -5.23 -5.68 8.42
N GLN A 219 -6.27 -5.00 8.85
CA GLN A 219 -7.35 -4.54 7.99
C GLN A 219 -7.59 -3.04 8.08
N ALA A 220 -8.14 -2.49 6.99
CA ALA A 220 -8.74 -1.16 6.96
C ALA A 220 -10.04 -1.18 6.17
N HIS A 221 -10.87 -0.15 6.35
CA HIS A 221 -12.12 0.01 5.63
C HIS A 221 -11.98 1.21 4.68
N ILE A 222 -11.90 0.92 3.38
CA ILE A 222 -11.71 1.92 2.32
C ILE A 222 -12.99 1.99 1.49
N PRO A 223 -13.80 3.05 1.64
CA PRO A 223 -15.16 3.11 1.10
C PRO A 223 -15.26 2.93 -0.41
N THR A 224 -14.24 3.38 -1.16
CA THR A 224 -14.26 3.32 -2.63
C THR A 224 -13.66 2.05 -3.22
N TYR A 225 -13.01 1.23 -2.40
CA TYR A 225 -12.52 -0.07 -2.87
C TYR A 225 -13.64 -1.12 -2.85
N PRO A 226 -13.64 -2.07 -3.78
CA PRO A 226 -14.63 -3.16 -3.81
C PRO A 226 -14.70 -3.86 -2.44
N SER A 227 -15.92 -4.11 -1.96
CA SER A 227 -16.25 -4.58 -0.61
C SER A 227 -16.00 -3.58 0.54
N GLY A 228 -15.20 -2.56 0.38
CA GLY A 228 -14.77 -1.65 1.46
C GLY A 228 -13.84 -2.28 2.50
N HIS A 229 -13.57 -3.58 2.42
CA HIS A 229 -12.70 -4.32 3.34
C HIS A 229 -11.37 -4.64 2.67
N TRP A 230 -10.29 -4.03 3.15
CA TRP A 230 -8.96 -4.18 2.60
C TRP A 230 -7.99 -4.75 3.62
N LEU A 231 -7.09 -5.61 3.18
CA LEU A 231 -6.09 -6.22 4.03
C LEU A 231 -4.69 -5.72 3.68
N PHE A 232 -3.85 -5.70 4.70
CA PHE A 232 -2.41 -5.46 4.60
C PHE A 232 -1.64 -6.59 5.26
N GLY A 233 -0.51 -6.94 4.67
CA GLY A 233 0.44 -7.87 5.24
C GLY A 233 1.52 -7.14 6.04
N PHE A 234 1.75 -7.58 7.26
CA PHE A 234 2.88 -7.17 8.10
C PHE A 234 3.85 -8.32 8.22
N ALA A 235 5.08 -8.13 7.78
CA ALA A 235 6.14 -9.12 7.90
C ALA A 235 7.37 -8.49 8.58
N SER A 236 8.01 -9.19 9.50
CA SER A 236 9.12 -8.65 10.26
C SER A 236 10.19 -9.70 10.54
N LYS A 237 11.43 -9.25 10.59
CA LYS A 237 12.53 -10.09 11.05
C LYS A 237 12.58 -10.21 12.59
N LYS A 238 12.02 -9.22 13.31
CA LYS A 238 12.20 -9.12 14.77
C LYS A 238 10.97 -8.63 15.52
N TYR A 239 10.31 -7.58 15.06
CA TYR A 239 9.26 -6.92 15.84
C TYR A 239 7.88 -7.51 15.57
N HIS A 240 7.14 -7.78 16.64
CA HIS A 240 5.75 -8.21 16.59
C HIS A 240 4.81 -6.98 16.58
N PRO A 241 3.86 -6.87 15.66
CA PRO A 241 3.08 -5.63 15.48
C PRO A 241 2.30 -5.17 16.70
N LEU A 242 1.88 -6.09 17.57
CA LEU A 242 1.11 -5.74 18.78
C LEU A 242 1.98 -5.69 20.05
N LYS A 243 3.00 -6.58 20.17
CA LYS A 243 3.81 -6.66 21.38
C LYS A 243 4.84 -5.52 21.46
N ASP A 244 5.34 -5.11 20.27
CA ASP A 244 6.39 -4.09 20.16
C ASP A 244 5.83 -2.73 19.71
N LEU A 245 4.49 -2.57 19.70
CA LEU A 245 3.84 -1.27 19.49
C LEU A 245 4.20 -0.31 20.62
N ASP A 246 4.88 0.78 20.28
CA ASP A 246 5.22 1.85 21.22
C ASP A 246 4.26 3.03 21.07
N GLU A 247 3.12 2.94 21.78
CA GLU A 247 2.09 3.98 21.75
C GLU A 247 2.59 5.31 22.30
N THR A 248 3.46 5.30 23.31
CA THR A 248 4.01 6.52 23.91
C THR A 248 4.89 7.25 22.91
N ARG A 249 5.84 6.57 22.30
CA ARG A 249 6.71 7.12 21.26
C ARG A 249 5.91 7.67 20.10
N TRP A 250 4.92 6.90 19.60
CA TRP A 250 4.08 7.34 18.49
C TRP A 250 3.29 8.61 18.84
N ASN A 251 2.58 8.59 19.96
CA ASN A 251 1.77 9.74 20.37
C ASN A 251 2.61 11.01 20.62
N MET A 252 3.84 10.86 21.11
CA MET A 252 4.76 12.00 21.31
C MET A 252 5.20 12.65 20.01
N ARG A 253 5.14 11.97 18.87
CA ARG A 253 5.46 12.56 17.55
C ARG A 253 4.44 13.61 17.13
N GLY A 254 3.20 13.53 17.60
CA GLY A 254 2.15 14.50 17.30
C GLY A 254 1.79 14.57 15.81
N ILE A 255 1.99 13.47 15.06
CA ILE A 255 1.64 13.38 13.64
C ILE A 255 0.12 13.47 13.50
N PRO A 256 -0.39 14.44 12.73
CA PRO A 256 -1.83 14.56 12.52
C PRO A 256 -2.34 13.45 11.58
N CYS A 257 -3.21 12.60 12.10
CA CYS A 257 -3.87 11.54 11.32
C CYS A 257 -5.39 11.75 11.31
N ARG A 258 -6.01 11.33 10.23
CA ARG A 258 -7.47 11.34 10.06
C ARG A 258 -8.09 9.97 10.36
N TYR A 259 -7.32 8.90 10.21
CA TYR A 259 -7.78 7.52 10.38
C TYR A 259 -6.96 6.74 11.40
N TYR A 260 -5.63 6.77 11.29
CA TYR A 260 -4.77 5.99 12.17
C TYR A 260 -4.76 6.53 13.61
N THR A 261 -4.90 5.61 14.56
CA THR A 261 -4.61 5.80 15.99
C THR A 261 -3.98 4.54 16.54
N THR A 262 -3.25 4.63 17.66
CA THR A 262 -2.69 3.44 18.32
C THR A 262 -3.76 2.47 18.84
N THR A 263 -4.95 2.96 19.13
CA THR A 263 -6.10 2.12 19.47
C THR A 263 -6.61 1.37 18.23
N LEU A 264 -6.77 2.07 17.11
CA LEU A 264 -7.17 1.45 15.84
C LEU A 264 -6.12 0.44 15.38
N HIS A 265 -4.83 0.76 15.53
CA HIS A 265 -3.74 -0.18 15.23
C HIS A 265 -3.98 -1.55 15.87
N LYS A 266 -4.25 -1.57 17.17
CA LYS A 266 -4.56 -2.84 17.87
C LYS A 266 -5.80 -3.52 17.30
N GLY A 267 -6.87 -2.75 17.11
CA GLY A 267 -8.13 -3.25 16.57
C GLY A 267 -8.01 -3.81 15.15
N ALA A 268 -7.15 -3.23 14.32
CA ALA A 268 -6.96 -3.63 12.94
C ALA A 268 -6.41 -5.07 12.78
N PHE A 269 -5.70 -5.58 13.77
CA PHE A 269 -5.18 -6.96 13.77
C PHE A 269 -6.20 -8.01 14.27
N TYR A 270 -7.39 -7.59 14.74
CA TYR A 270 -8.49 -8.50 15.04
C TYR A 270 -9.36 -8.65 13.81
N ILE A 271 -9.04 -9.64 13.00
CA ILE A 271 -9.69 -9.89 11.72
C ILE A 271 -10.97 -10.74 11.89
N PRO A 272 -11.96 -10.62 10.98
CA PRO A 272 -13.16 -11.43 11.02
C PRO A 272 -12.89 -12.93 10.86
N ALA A 273 -13.75 -13.76 11.45
CA ALA A 273 -13.61 -15.23 11.44
C ALA A 273 -13.47 -15.83 10.03
N TYR A 274 -14.13 -15.26 9.01
CA TYR A 274 -14.00 -15.76 7.64
C TYR A 274 -12.60 -15.47 7.04
N VAL A 275 -11.94 -14.38 7.49
CA VAL A 275 -10.55 -14.08 7.09
C VAL A 275 -9.58 -15.01 7.83
N GLU A 276 -9.84 -15.27 9.13
CA GLU A 276 -9.06 -16.27 9.88
C GLU A 276 -9.14 -17.64 9.21
N GLU A 277 -10.33 -18.08 8.81
CA GLU A 277 -10.49 -19.35 8.10
C GLU A 277 -9.81 -19.36 6.72
N LEU A 278 -9.85 -18.23 5.98
CA LEU A 278 -9.14 -18.08 4.70
C LEU A 278 -7.64 -18.29 4.88
N LEU A 279 -7.04 -17.75 5.95
CA LEU A 279 -5.60 -17.75 6.18
C LEU A 279 -5.11 -18.94 7.01
N LYS A 280 -5.98 -19.68 7.67
CA LYS A 280 -5.68 -20.76 8.61
C LYS A 280 -4.64 -21.78 8.14
N HIS A 281 -4.66 -22.14 6.85
CA HIS A 281 -3.75 -23.14 6.30
C HIS A 281 -2.41 -22.57 5.83
N VAL A 282 -2.24 -21.26 5.87
CA VAL A 282 -1.02 -20.57 5.46
C VAL A 282 -0.31 -19.86 6.62
N GLU A 283 -1.03 -19.59 7.70
CA GLU A 283 -0.44 -19.03 8.93
C GLU A 283 0.48 -20.04 9.63
N LYS A 284 1.55 -19.52 10.27
CA LYS A 284 2.36 -20.32 11.20
C LYS A 284 1.64 -20.39 12.55
N GLU A 285 1.53 -21.57 13.12
CA GLU A 285 1.22 -21.73 14.55
C GLU A 285 2.42 -21.21 15.36
N TYR A 286 2.18 -20.21 16.21
CA TYR A 286 3.18 -19.62 17.11
C TYR A 286 2.96 -20.05 18.55
#